data_542ef47a7e2c91b8430b63f5ca2e4458
#
_entry.id   542ef47a7e2c91b8430b63f5ca2e4458
#
_cell.length_a   1.000
_cell.length_b   1.000
_cell.length_c   1.000
_cell.angle_alpha   90.00
_cell.angle_beta   90.00
_cell.angle_gamma   90.00
#
_symmetry.space_group_name_H-M   'P 1'
#
loop_
_entity.id
_entity.type
_entity.pdbx_description
1 polymer ?
#
loop_
_entity_poly.entity_id
_entity_poly.type
_entity_poly.pdbx_seq_one_letter_code
_entity_poly.pdbx_strand_id
1 'polypeptide(L)'
;MRSAPPRSPPCPPLAGLALALALCLGGCARTALLLQPYVSAPGICTHDQMRRAILLAGAGLGWIMEEESSSHIRGTLYLRNHLAQIYITYTAEEFSIDYADSVNLMYDGHVIHRRYNAWVTGLRDAILRQLSQAPPDAG
;
A
#
# COMPACT_ATOMS: atom_id res chain seq x y z
N MET A 1 87.83 10.78 4.62
CA MET A 1 86.54 10.79 3.85
C MET A 1 85.59 9.81 4.46
N ARG A 2 84.62 10.32 5.18
CA ARG A 2 83.55 9.49 5.80
C ARG A 2 82.28 9.72 5.04
N SER A 3 81.84 8.68 4.32
CA SER A 3 80.57 8.69 3.60
C SER A 3 79.46 8.60 4.60
N ALA A 4 78.55 9.56 4.58
CA ALA A 4 77.35 9.52 5.36
C ALA A 4 76.39 8.49 4.77
N PRO A 5 75.64 7.73 5.60
CA PRO A 5 74.63 6.78 5.09
C PRO A 5 73.43 7.52 4.52
N PRO A 6 72.75 6.96 3.52
CA PRO A 6 71.58 7.59 2.96
C PRO A 6 70.40 7.55 3.99
N ARG A 7 69.81 8.72 4.16
CA ARG A 7 68.55 8.82 4.96
C ARG A 7 67.45 8.16 4.22
N SER A 8 66.85 7.16 4.83
CA SER A 8 65.59 6.59 4.38
C SER A 8 64.46 7.65 4.40
N PRO A 9 63.61 7.68 3.36
CA PRO A 9 62.48 8.60 3.34
C PRO A 9 61.49 8.23 4.46
N PRO A 10 60.85 9.22 5.07
CA PRO A 10 59.83 8.96 6.06
C PRO A 10 58.63 8.28 5.39
N CYS A 11 58.16 7.23 6.01
CA CYS A 11 56.87 6.60 5.63
C CYS A 11 55.77 7.65 5.62
N PRO A 12 54.91 7.70 4.57
CA PRO A 12 53.77 8.57 4.61
C PRO A 12 52.82 8.06 5.76
N PRO A 13 52.23 8.98 6.51
CA PRO A 13 51.24 8.60 7.48
C PRO A 13 50.11 7.91 6.69
N LEU A 14 49.80 6.73 7.10
CA LEU A 14 48.53 6.08 6.72
C LEU A 14 47.44 7.05 7.16
N ALA A 15 47.11 7.99 6.25
CA ALA A 15 45.87 8.72 6.35
C ALA A 15 44.77 7.65 6.43
N GLY A 16 44.25 7.50 7.62
CA GLY A 16 43.19 6.57 7.88
C GLY A 16 42.12 6.79 6.85
N LEU A 17 41.96 5.81 6.00
CA LEU A 17 40.75 5.64 5.24
C LEU A 17 39.68 5.34 6.27
N ALA A 18 39.21 6.36 6.93
CA ALA A 18 37.93 6.36 7.59
C ALA A 18 36.93 6.25 6.45
N LEU A 19 36.82 5.02 5.93
CA LEU A 19 35.67 4.59 5.19
C LEU A 19 34.53 4.66 6.19
N ALA A 20 33.88 5.83 6.21
CA ALA A 20 32.59 5.99 6.82
C ALA A 20 31.70 5.00 6.09
N LEU A 21 31.64 3.79 6.65
CA LEU A 21 30.59 2.84 6.37
C LEU A 21 29.33 3.52 6.87
N ALA A 22 28.75 4.39 6.03
CA ALA A 22 27.38 4.80 6.16
C ALA A 22 26.59 3.50 6.03
N LEU A 23 26.42 2.82 7.17
CA LEU A 23 25.35 1.85 7.32
C LEU A 23 24.10 2.62 6.97
N CYS A 24 23.65 2.45 5.71
CA CYS A 24 22.27 2.63 5.36
C CYS A 24 21.50 1.63 6.22
N LEU A 25 21.21 2.02 7.44
CA LEU A 25 20.10 1.48 8.21
C LEU A 25 18.83 1.91 7.46
N GLY A 26 18.70 1.36 6.25
CA GLY A 26 17.43 1.25 5.57
C GLY A 26 16.58 0.33 6.42
N GLY A 27 16.18 0.81 7.60
CA GLY A 27 15.17 0.17 8.40
C GLY A 27 13.99 -0.01 7.47
N CYS A 28 13.60 -1.26 7.18
CA CYS A 28 12.36 -1.55 6.48
C CYS A 28 11.25 -0.90 7.27
N ALA A 29 10.86 0.31 6.90
CA ALA A 29 9.77 1.02 7.55
C ALA A 29 8.54 0.12 7.44
N ARG A 30 8.06 -0.36 8.58
CA ARG A 30 6.88 -1.25 8.65
C ARG A 30 5.60 -0.48 8.37
N THR A 31 5.65 0.85 8.48
CA THR A 31 4.53 1.76 8.25
C THR A 31 4.75 2.60 7.00
N ALA A 32 3.65 3.12 6.45
CA ALA A 32 3.60 4.04 5.35
C ALA A 32 2.41 4.98 5.53
N LEU A 33 2.37 6.10 4.82
CA LEU A 33 1.20 6.97 4.80
C LEU A 33 -0.05 6.17 4.44
N LEU A 34 -1.14 6.46 5.14
CA LEU A 34 -2.43 5.82 4.90
C LEU A 34 -2.89 6.07 3.46
N LEU A 35 -3.21 5.00 2.76
CA LEU A 35 -3.74 5.05 1.40
C LEU A 35 -5.26 4.99 1.42
N GLN A 36 -5.90 5.98 0.81
CA GLN A 36 -7.35 6.05 0.60
C GLN A 36 -7.63 6.33 -0.88
N PRO A 37 -7.73 5.29 -1.71
CA PRO A 37 -7.90 5.45 -3.15
C PRO A 37 -9.24 6.08 -3.50
N TYR A 38 -9.21 7.03 -4.41
CA TYR A 38 -10.37 7.56 -5.12
C TYR A 38 -10.18 7.29 -6.61
N VAL A 39 -11.13 6.63 -7.24
CA VAL A 39 -10.95 6.04 -8.58
C VAL A 39 -12.19 6.25 -9.45
N SER A 40 -11.97 6.73 -10.66
CA SER A 40 -13.01 6.76 -11.69
C SER A 40 -13.11 5.41 -12.40
N ALA A 41 -14.33 5.02 -12.77
CA ALA A 41 -14.59 3.79 -13.50
C ALA A 41 -13.93 3.83 -14.90
N PRO A 42 -13.40 2.70 -15.39
CA PRO A 42 -12.80 2.64 -16.72
C PRO A 42 -13.87 2.51 -17.83
N GLY A 43 -14.65 3.55 -18.03
CA GLY A 43 -15.70 3.56 -19.06
C GLY A 43 -17.11 3.73 -18.48
N ILE A 44 -18.12 3.43 -19.30
CA ILE A 44 -19.53 3.53 -18.89
C ILE A 44 -19.90 2.27 -18.13
N CYS A 45 -20.30 2.39 -16.88
CA CYS A 45 -20.89 1.31 -16.11
C CYS A 45 -22.18 1.78 -15.43
N THR A 46 -23.03 0.83 -15.05
CA THR A 46 -24.21 1.11 -14.26
C THR A 46 -23.87 1.06 -12.77
N HIS A 47 -24.72 1.68 -11.97
CA HIS A 47 -24.60 1.62 -10.50
C HIS A 47 -24.58 0.15 -9.99
N ASP A 48 -25.41 -0.72 -10.58
CA ASP A 48 -25.47 -2.12 -10.19
C ASP A 48 -24.23 -2.92 -10.66
N GLN A 49 -23.65 -2.58 -11.80
CA GLN A 49 -22.35 -3.14 -12.22
C GLN A 49 -21.23 -2.75 -11.25
N MET A 50 -21.18 -1.49 -10.83
CA MET A 50 -20.22 -1.03 -9.83
C MET A 50 -20.39 -1.78 -8.51
N ARG A 51 -21.61 -1.86 -8.02
CA ARG A 51 -21.97 -2.60 -6.81
C ARG A 51 -21.50 -4.06 -6.88
N ARG A 52 -21.85 -4.76 -7.95
CA ARG A 52 -21.44 -6.17 -8.15
C ARG A 52 -19.93 -6.33 -8.23
N ALA A 53 -19.24 -5.43 -8.93
CA ALA A 53 -17.78 -5.45 -9.03
C ALA A 53 -17.11 -5.32 -7.67
N ILE A 54 -17.60 -4.42 -6.82
CA ILE A 54 -17.08 -4.20 -5.47
C ILE A 54 -17.30 -5.45 -4.61
N LEU A 55 -18.52 -6.01 -4.60
CA LEU A 55 -18.84 -7.19 -3.79
C LEU A 55 -18.04 -8.42 -4.23
N LEU A 56 -17.93 -8.69 -5.53
CA LEU A 56 -17.18 -9.83 -6.07
C LEU A 56 -15.66 -9.68 -5.83
N ALA A 57 -15.11 -8.48 -6.03
CA ALA A 57 -13.71 -8.21 -5.78
C ALA A 57 -13.36 -8.41 -4.30
N GLY A 58 -14.18 -7.88 -3.40
CA GLY A 58 -13.98 -8.01 -1.96
C GLY A 58 -14.06 -9.48 -1.52
N ALA A 59 -15.11 -10.18 -1.91
CA ALA A 59 -15.28 -11.60 -1.58
C ALA A 59 -14.12 -12.46 -2.10
N GLY A 60 -13.65 -12.21 -3.33
CA GLY A 60 -12.52 -12.92 -3.93
C GLY A 60 -11.19 -12.72 -3.19
N LEU A 61 -11.03 -11.63 -2.45
CA LEU A 61 -9.85 -11.31 -1.64
C LEU A 61 -10.01 -11.62 -0.15
N GLY A 62 -11.13 -12.22 0.24
CA GLY A 62 -11.41 -12.60 1.62
C GLY A 62 -11.97 -11.49 2.51
N TRP A 63 -12.40 -10.35 1.92
CA TRP A 63 -13.13 -9.34 2.65
C TRP A 63 -14.58 -9.79 2.91
N ILE A 64 -15.08 -9.50 4.09
CA ILE A 64 -16.50 -9.60 4.41
C ILE A 64 -17.11 -8.26 4.02
N MET A 65 -18.01 -8.29 3.04
CA MET A 65 -18.62 -7.09 2.45
C MET A 65 -20.05 -6.96 2.93
N GLU A 66 -20.38 -5.88 3.59
CA GLU A 66 -21.71 -5.59 4.15
C GLU A 66 -22.25 -4.29 3.52
N GLU A 67 -23.40 -4.40 2.85
CA GLU A 67 -24.06 -3.23 2.27
C GLU A 67 -24.80 -2.46 3.37
N GLU A 68 -24.35 -1.22 3.63
CA GLU A 68 -25.00 -0.35 4.62
C GLU A 68 -26.09 0.53 3.98
N SER A 69 -25.92 0.85 2.70
CA SER A 69 -26.91 1.60 1.91
C SER A 69 -26.71 1.32 0.41
N SER A 70 -27.51 1.97 -0.41
CA SER A 70 -27.40 1.85 -1.87
C SER A 70 -26.08 2.32 -2.47
N SER A 71 -25.27 3.05 -1.72
CA SER A 71 -23.99 3.62 -2.19
C SER A 71 -22.83 3.47 -1.21
N HIS A 72 -23.05 2.72 -0.11
CA HIS A 72 -22.03 2.50 0.92
C HIS A 72 -21.93 1.02 1.26
N ILE A 73 -20.71 0.50 1.21
CA ILE A 73 -20.38 -0.87 1.59
C ILE A 73 -19.28 -0.81 2.65
N ARG A 74 -19.46 -1.53 3.75
CA ARG A 74 -18.40 -1.79 4.71
C ARG A 74 -17.65 -3.04 4.33
N GLY A 75 -16.32 -2.97 4.29
CA GLY A 75 -15.45 -4.13 4.12
C GLY A 75 -14.68 -4.43 5.39
N THR A 76 -14.66 -5.68 5.83
CA THR A 76 -13.88 -6.14 6.97
C THR A 76 -12.97 -7.28 6.54
N LEU A 77 -11.66 -7.15 6.80
CA LEU A 77 -10.68 -8.19 6.53
C LEU A 77 -10.05 -8.66 7.85
N TYR A 78 -10.16 -9.95 8.10
CA TYR A 78 -9.45 -10.63 9.18
C TYR A 78 -8.29 -11.43 8.60
N LEU A 79 -7.06 -11.13 9.01
CA LEU A 79 -5.91 -11.89 8.59
C LEU A 79 -4.98 -12.16 9.77
N ARG A 80 -4.99 -13.41 10.28
CA ARG A 80 -4.29 -13.81 11.51
C ARG A 80 -4.79 -12.97 12.69
N ASN A 81 -3.90 -12.15 13.30
CA ASN A 81 -4.21 -11.25 14.42
C ASN A 81 -4.44 -9.79 13.97
N HIS A 82 -4.57 -9.54 12.67
CA HIS A 82 -4.86 -8.22 12.14
C HIS A 82 -6.31 -8.11 11.74
N LEU A 83 -6.89 -6.94 11.96
CA LEU A 83 -8.20 -6.55 11.45
C LEU A 83 -8.03 -5.23 10.69
N ALA A 84 -8.66 -5.15 9.53
CA ALA A 84 -8.83 -3.90 8.78
C ALA A 84 -10.30 -3.72 8.44
N GLN A 85 -10.82 -2.52 8.67
CA GLN A 85 -12.16 -2.11 8.25
C GLN A 85 -12.06 -0.90 7.33
N ILE A 86 -12.85 -0.93 6.29
CA ILE A 86 -12.93 0.12 5.28
C ILE A 86 -14.38 0.47 4.99
N TYR A 87 -14.60 1.69 4.50
CA TYR A 87 -15.83 2.08 3.84
C TYR A 87 -15.57 2.28 2.36
N ILE A 88 -16.45 1.74 1.53
CA ILE A 88 -16.44 1.99 0.09
C ILE A 88 -17.69 2.80 -0.24
N THR A 89 -17.47 4.02 -0.70
CA THR A 89 -18.53 4.86 -1.25
C THR A 89 -18.44 4.81 -2.76
N TYR A 90 -19.56 4.64 -3.45
CA TYR A 90 -19.57 4.46 -4.89
C TYR A 90 -20.78 5.05 -5.59
N THR A 91 -20.57 5.39 -6.84
CA THR A 91 -21.59 5.77 -7.83
C THR A 91 -21.43 4.87 -9.07
N ALA A 92 -22.13 5.16 -10.15
CA ALA A 92 -21.89 4.52 -11.46
C ALA A 92 -20.53 4.92 -12.07
N GLU A 93 -19.97 6.05 -11.68
CA GLU A 93 -18.81 6.67 -12.32
C GLU A 93 -17.52 6.52 -11.55
N GLU A 94 -17.59 6.33 -10.23
CA GLU A 94 -16.43 6.37 -9.36
C GLU A 94 -16.65 5.61 -8.04
N PHE A 95 -15.57 5.28 -7.36
CA PHE A 95 -15.60 4.75 -6.00
C PHE A 95 -14.41 5.25 -5.19
N SER A 96 -14.59 5.33 -3.87
CA SER A 96 -13.52 5.58 -2.91
C SER A 96 -13.40 4.42 -1.92
N ILE A 97 -12.20 4.19 -1.42
CA ILE A 97 -11.94 3.25 -0.33
C ILE A 97 -11.33 4.03 0.81
N ASP A 98 -12.09 4.19 1.88
CA ASP A 98 -11.72 5.01 3.02
C ASP A 98 -11.44 4.12 4.24
N TYR A 99 -10.46 4.52 5.05
CA TYR A 99 -10.16 3.84 6.31
C TYR A 99 -11.31 4.00 7.30
N ALA A 100 -11.72 2.92 7.94
CA ALA A 100 -12.72 2.94 9.00
C ALA A 100 -12.12 2.62 10.36
N ASP A 101 -11.45 1.47 10.49
CA ASP A 101 -10.84 1.00 11.75
C ASP A 101 -9.76 -0.05 11.48
N SER A 102 -8.92 -0.32 12.48
CA SER A 102 -7.95 -1.40 12.40
C SER A 102 -7.47 -1.88 13.78
N VAL A 103 -7.04 -3.14 13.83
CA VAL A 103 -6.40 -3.75 15.00
C VAL A 103 -5.05 -4.33 14.59
N ASN A 104 -4.02 -4.06 15.40
CA ASN A 104 -2.63 -4.52 15.20
C ASN A 104 -1.99 -4.04 13.87
N LEU A 105 -2.41 -2.91 13.33
CA LEU A 105 -1.86 -2.32 12.11
C LEU A 105 -1.07 -1.03 12.35
N MET A 106 -0.72 -0.73 13.61
CA MET A 106 0.11 0.42 14.00
C MET A 106 -0.38 1.76 13.45
N TYR A 107 -1.71 1.93 13.36
CA TYR A 107 -2.32 3.17 12.90
C TYR A 107 -2.21 4.27 13.97
N ASP A 108 -1.71 5.44 13.59
CA ASP A 108 -1.52 6.60 14.48
C ASP A 108 -2.30 7.85 14.06
N GLY A 109 -3.13 7.72 13.04
CA GLY A 109 -3.89 8.83 12.44
C GLY A 109 -3.34 9.28 11.09
N HIS A 110 -2.09 8.95 10.74
CA HIS A 110 -1.44 9.37 9.48
C HIS A 110 -0.75 8.21 8.77
N VAL A 111 -0.07 7.36 9.53
CA VAL A 111 0.62 6.19 8.97
C VAL A 111 -0.01 4.91 9.48
N ILE A 112 0.12 3.85 8.70
CA ILE A 112 -0.41 2.53 8.99
C ILE A 112 0.58 1.46 8.53
N HIS A 113 0.46 0.25 9.02
CA HIS A 113 1.27 -0.88 8.56
C HIS A 113 1.13 -1.06 7.04
N ARG A 114 2.24 -1.22 6.33
CA ARG A 114 2.29 -1.32 4.85
C ARG A 114 1.35 -2.39 4.27
N ARG A 115 1.06 -3.44 5.03
CA ARG A 115 0.11 -4.47 4.60
C ARG A 115 -1.29 -3.93 4.36
N TYR A 116 -1.76 -2.99 5.17
CA TYR A 116 -3.06 -2.35 4.94
C TYR A 116 -3.11 -1.71 3.54
N ASN A 117 -2.10 -0.90 3.21
CA ASN A 117 -2.04 -0.26 1.89
C ASN A 117 -1.99 -1.29 0.75
N ALA A 118 -1.27 -2.41 0.95
CA ALA A 118 -1.23 -3.50 -0.04
C ALA A 118 -2.60 -4.17 -0.21
N TRP A 119 -3.35 -4.40 0.87
CA TRP A 119 -4.70 -4.97 0.80
C TRP A 119 -5.69 -4.04 0.11
N VAL A 120 -5.64 -2.75 0.41
CA VAL A 120 -6.49 -1.72 -0.20
C VAL A 120 -6.15 -1.54 -1.69
N THR A 121 -4.87 -1.54 -2.05
CA THR A 121 -4.42 -1.52 -3.44
C THR A 121 -4.91 -2.76 -4.20
N GLY A 122 -4.76 -3.94 -3.61
CA GLY A 122 -5.24 -5.19 -4.20
C GLY A 122 -6.74 -5.19 -4.43
N LEU A 123 -7.51 -4.65 -3.47
CA LEU A 123 -8.96 -4.51 -3.59
C LEU A 123 -9.34 -3.54 -4.71
N ARG A 124 -8.73 -2.36 -4.75
CA ARG A 124 -8.91 -1.38 -5.84
C ARG A 124 -8.68 -2.02 -7.21
N ASP A 125 -7.56 -2.71 -7.36
CA ASP A 125 -7.19 -3.33 -8.64
C ASP A 125 -8.14 -4.48 -9.02
N ALA A 126 -8.62 -5.23 -8.04
CA ALA A 126 -9.62 -6.28 -8.26
C ALA A 126 -10.97 -5.71 -8.70
N ILE A 127 -11.43 -4.59 -8.11
CA ILE A 127 -12.64 -3.89 -8.54
C ILE A 127 -12.50 -3.44 -10.00
N LEU A 128 -11.39 -2.80 -10.34
CA LEU A 128 -11.13 -2.35 -11.71
C LEU A 128 -11.12 -3.51 -12.72
N ARG A 129 -10.54 -4.67 -12.35
CA ARG A 129 -10.60 -5.87 -13.20
C ARG A 129 -12.02 -6.38 -13.38
N GLN A 130 -12.84 -6.40 -12.33
CA GLN A 130 -14.24 -6.80 -12.44
C GLN A 130 -15.02 -5.87 -13.39
N LEU A 131 -14.81 -4.55 -13.26
CA LEU A 131 -15.47 -3.57 -14.14
C LEU A 131 -15.05 -3.72 -15.60
N SER A 132 -13.77 -3.98 -15.87
CA SER A 132 -13.28 -4.17 -17.25
C SER A 132 -13.75 -5.49 -17.89
N GLN A 133 -14.19 -6.46 -17.10
CA GLN A 133 -14.70 -7.76 -17.55
C GLN A 133 -16.23 -7.82 -17.58
N ALA A 134 -16.91 -6.83 -16.98
CA ALA A 134 -18.35 -6.78 -17.00
C ALA A 134 -18.84 -6.66 -18.47
N PRO A 135 -19.76 -7.52 -18.92
CA PRO A 135 -20.36 -7.34 -20.23
C PRO A 135 -21.10 -5.99 -20.25
N PRO A 136 -21.11 -5.30 -21.39
CA PRO A 136 -21.98 -4.14 -21.53
C PRO A 136 -23.42 -4.62 -21.27
N ASP A 137 -24.15 -3.89 -20.41
CA ASP A 137 -25.54 -4.24 -20.16
C ASP A 137 -26.26 -4.28 -21.50
N ALA A 138 -26.82 -5.45 -21.84
CA ALA A 138 -27.76 -5.55 -22.93
C ALA A 138 -28.97 -4.70 -22.56
N GLY A 139 -29.03 -3.50 -23.16
CA GLY A 139 -30.14 -2.57 -23.02
C GLY A 139 -31.45 -3.14 -23.56
#